data_cd45bb08b0c8ee4de665ca18048b1349
#
_entry.id   cd45bb08b0c8ee4de665ca18048b1349
#
_cell.length_a   1.000
_cell.length_b   1.000
_cell.length_c   1.000
_cell.angle_alpha   90.00
_cell.angle_beta   90.00
_cell.angle_gamma   90.00
#
_symmetry.space_group_name_H-M   'P 1'
#
loop_
_entity.id
_entity.type
_entity.pdbx_description
1 polymer ?
#
loop_
_entity_poly.entity_id
_entity_poly.type
_entity_poly.pdbx_seq_one_letter_code
_entity_poly.pdbx_strand_id
1 'polypeptide(L)'
;VDVTDINTVSKTNLSGKAYKGSMPGWPGNMTGKEVLASMIDMAAGTEKGYDAQYGYDYAQLVSKFTMGGVFYHQACDNYLDEKMNADNKPNDKPYKDGAYYTGKEHSWDEAFGYWGAAAHGATLSPKQNYDITKKKNMRDADANGDGLVNLKSEMNYAHAYYAAGFDKGGNTNYYNTITKAFIDGRQIITDAKGEKLSDAQRRGVKRHARTICSNWEKVIAEAVFKYAGSVYSNIEAVKATMGGNMWKVKGSAEKTEHQAALRKYAKYWGCLLYTSPSPRDWMV
;
A
#
# COMPACT_ATOMS: atom_id res chain seq x y z
N VAL A 1 -9.73 14.54 -16.19
CA VAL A 1 -11.09 14.23 -15.74
C VAL A 1 -11.33 15.07 -14.50
N ASP A 2 -12.18 16.09 -14.63
CA ASP A 2 -12.59 16.93 -13.49
C ASP A 2 -13.57 16.11 -12.64
N VAL A 3 -13.07 15.53 -11.55
CA VAL A 3 -13.90 14.88 -10.56
C VAL A 3 -14.38 15.93 -9.57
N THR A 4 -15.61 16.39 -9.75
CA THR A 4 -16.24 17.37 -8.86
C THR A 4 -16.88 16.75 -7.62
N ASP A 5 -17.17 15.46 -7.66
CA ASP A 5 -17.71 14.69 -6.54
C ASP A 5 -17.02 13.32 -6.46
N ILE A 6 -16.31 13.08 -5.34
CA ILE A 6 -15.61 11.81 -5.08
C ILE A 6 -16.58 10.61 -5.06
N ASN A 7 -17.86 10.80 -4.71
CA ASN A 7 -18.87 9.76 -4.71
C ASN A 7 -19.20 9.23 -6.11
N THR A 8 -18.88 9.97 -7.17
CA THR A 8 -18.98 9.48 -8.55
C THR A 8 -17.91 8.45 -8.90
N VAL A 9 -16.75 8.50 -8.19
CA VAL A 9 -15.61 7.58 -8.39
C VAL A 9 -15.76 6.36 -7.50
N SER A 10 -16.16 6.53 -6.25
CA SER A 10 -16.35 5.43 -5.30
C SER A 10 -17.54 5.70 -4.38
N LYS A 11 -18.45 4.73 -4.31
CA LYS A 11 -19.57 4.74 -3.36
C LYS A 11 -19.25 3.98 -2.07
N THR A 12 -18.04 3.43 -1.96
CA THR A 12 -17.63 2.56 -0.85
C THR A 12 -16.73 3.30 0.12
N ASN A 13 -17.09 3.30 1.39
CA ASN A 13 -16.28 3.87 2.45
C ASN A 13 -15.20 2.87 2.90
N LEU A 14 -13.93 3.26 2.82
CA LEU A 14 -12.79 2.44 3.24
C LEU A 14 -12.71 2.22 4.76
N SER A 15 -13.41 3.00 5.59
CA SER A 15 -13.37 2.86 7.05
C SER A 15 -13.83 1.47 7.53
N GLY A 16 -14.77 0.84 6.80
CA GLY A 16 -15.22 -0.53 7.07
C GLY A 16 -14.18 -1.62 6.72
N LYS A 17 -13.14 -1.25 5.97
CA LYS A 17 -12.06 -2.13 5.53
C LYS A 17 -10.78 -1.99 6.37
N ALA A 18 -10.70 -0.96 7.21
CA ALA A 18 -9.57 -0.76 8.10
C ALA A 18 -9.49 -1.85 9.18
N TYR A 19 -8.28 -2.11 9.66
CA TYR A 19 -8.03 -3.03 10.75
C TYR A 19 -8.88 -2.68 11.98
N LYS A 20 -9.58 -3.66 12.51
CA LYS A 20 -10.56 -3.49 13.59
C LYS A 20 -9.99 -3.74 14.98
N GLY A 21 -8.81 -4.33 15.06
CA GLY A 21 -8.13 -4.59 16.32
C GLY A 21 -7.53 -3.32 16.92
N SER A 22 -7.21 -3.39 18.21
CA SER A 22 -6.48 -2.34 18.91
C SER A 22 -5.08 -2.20 18.35
N MET A 23 -4.62 -0.95 18.25
CA MET A 23 -3.27 -0.58 17.78
C MET A 23 -2.38 -0.31 18.99
N PRO A 24 -1.48 -1.23 19.37
CA PRO A 24 -0.56 -1.02 20.48
C PRO A 24 0.27 0.24 20.28
N GLY A 25 0.48 0.99 21.36
CA GLY A 25 1.25 2.25 21.31
C GLY A 25 0.47 3.49 20.87
N TRP A 26 -0.77 3.34 20.44
CA TRP A 26 -1.65 4.48 20.17
C TRP A 26 -2.42 4.91 21.42
N PRO A 27 -2.62 6.22 21.63
CA PRO A 27 -3.36 6.73 22.78
C PRO A 27 -4.76 6.10 22.87
N GLY A 28 -5.18 5.71 24.09
CA GLY A 28 -6.53 5.17 24.32
C GLY A 28 -6.81 3.80 23.70
N ASN A 29 -5.78 3.04 23.28
CA ASN A 29 -5.95 1.75 22.60
C ASN A 29 -6.82 1.84 21.33
N MET A 30 -6.68 2.91 20.57
CA MET A 30 -7.44 3.13 19.34
C MET A 30 -7.35 1.92 18.40
N THR A 31 -8.45 1.61 17.74
CA THR A 31 -8.47 0.65 16.64
C THR A 31 -7.89 1.27 15.36
N GLY A 32 -7.46 0.44 14.40
CA GLY A 32 -6.99 0.94 13.12
C GLY A 32 -8.00 1.83 12.40
N LYS A 33 -9.30 1.54 12.55
CA LYS A 33 -10.38 2.39 12.02
C LYS A 33 -10.40 3.78 12.68
N GLU A 34 -10.27 3.84 14.01
CA GLU A 34 -10.28 5.10 14.77
C GLU A 34 -9.03 5.93 14.47
N VAL A 35 -7.86 5.28 14.36
CA VAL A 35 -6.61 5.95 13.94
C VAL A 35 -6.78 6.57 12.55
N LEU A 36 -7.32 5.83 11.58
CA LEU A 36 -7.55 6.34 10.23
C LEU A 36 -8.53 7.51 10.23
N ALA A 37 -9.65 7.39 10.93
CA ALA A 37 -10.65 8.45 11.04
C ALA A 37 -10.05 9.73 11.65
N SER A 38 -9.32 9.61 12.77
CA SER A 38 -8.63 10.74 13.41
C SER A 38 -7.67 11.46 12.46
N MET A 39 -6.86 10.70 11.71
CA MET A 39 -5.94 11.31 10.73
C MET A 39 -6.67 12.01 9.58
N ILE A 40 -7.79 11.47 9.11
CA ILE A 40 -8.62 12.10 8.08
C ILE A 40 -9.21 13.41 8.60
N ASP A 41 -9.74 13.42 9.84
CA ASP A 41 -10.29 14.61 10.47
C ASP A 41 -9.22 15.72 10.63
N MET A 42 -8.01 15.33 11.08
CA MET A 42 -6.88 16.26 11.16
C MET A 42 -6.47 16.79 9.77
N ALA A 43 -6.45 15.93 8.75
CA ALA A 43 -6.16 16.38 7.38
C ALA A 43 -7.21 17.35 6.85
N ALA A 44 -8.50 17.09 7.12
CA ALA A 44 -9.60 17.97 6.73
C ALA A 44 -9.59 19.32 7.47
N GLY A 45 -9.13 19.35 8.72
CA GLY A 45 -9.01 20.53 9.54
C GLY A 45 -7.77 21.40 9.27
N THR A 46 -6.89 21.01 8.35
CA THR A 46 -5.63 21.70 8.08
C THR A 46 -5.52 22.10 6.60
N GLU A 47 -4.77 23.17 6.30
CA GLU A 47 -4.57 23.62 4.92
C GLU A 47 -3.83 22.53 4.11
N LYS A 48 -4.49 21.97 3.09
CA LYS A 48 -3.96 20.91 2.23
C LYS A 48 -3.49 19.67 3.00
N GLY A 49 -4.07 19.41 4.17
CA GLY A 49 -3.69 18.29 5.02
C GLY A 49 -2.37 18.46 5.77
N TYR A 50 -1.85 19.69 5.86
CA TYR A 50 -0.56 19.99 6.49
C TYR A 50 -0.71 20.88 7.72
N ASP A 51 -0.19 20.40 8.87
CA ASP A 51 -0.11 21.16 10.11
C ASP A 51 1.17 22.00 10.14
N ALA A 52 1.03 23.30 9.95
CA ALA A 52 2.17 24.22 9.94
C ALA A 52 2.80 24.42 11.33
N GLN A 53 2.06 24.19 12.41
CA GLN A 53 2.53 24.36 13.78
C GLN A 53 3.46 23.22 14.20
N TYR A 54 3.04 21.97 13.97
CA TYR A 54 3.76 20.78 14.40
C TYR A 54 4.49 20.06 13.25
N GLY A 55 4.30 20.48 12.01
CA GLY A 55 4.98 19.92 10.85
C GLY A 55 4.41 18.58 10.35
N TYR A 56 3.24 18.17 10.80
CA TYR A 56 2.61 16.94 10.37
C TYR A 56 1.98 17.06 8.98
N ASP A 57 2.31 16.15 8.10
CA ASP A 57 1.68 15.98 6.78
C ASP A 57 0.62 14.89 6.90
N TYR A 58 -0.57 15.23 7.38
CA TYR A 58 -1.66 14.28 7.60
C TYR A 58 -2.12 13.60 6.31
N ALA A 59 -2.04 14.25 5.17
CA ALA A 59 -2.35 13.62 3.89
C ALA A 59 -1.38 12.45 3.59
N GLN A 60 -0.10 12.62 3.90
CA GLN A 60 0.88 11.53 3.81
C GLN A 60 0.65 10.45 4.86
N LEU A 61 0.29 10.81 6.09
CA LEU A 61 0.01 9.85 7.17
C LEU A 61 -1.18 8.96 6.81
N VAL A 62 -2.28 9.54 6.34
CA VAL A 62 -3.46 8.79 5.82
C VAL A 62 -3.04 7.84 4.72
N SER A 63 -2.26 8.32 3.73
CA SER A 63 -1.78 7.48 2.63
C SER A 63 -0.93 6.30 3.11
N LYS A 64 -0.01 6.52 4.04
CA LYS A 64 0.87 5.45 4.57
C LYS A 64 0.09 4.44 5.41
N PHE A 65 -0.72 4.92 6.33
CA PHE A 65 -1.53 4.05 7.16
C PHE A 65 -2.49 3.18 6.34
N THR A 66 -3.13 3.76 5.33
CA THR A 66 -4.06 3.03 4.44
C THR A 66 -3.37 1.86 3.72
N MET A 67 -2.11 2.02 3.31
CA MET A 67 -1.38 0.93 2.64
C MET A 67 -1.21 -0.31 3.53
N GLY A 68 -0.89 -0.15 4.82
CA GLY A 68 -0.78 -1.27 5.76
C GLY A 68 -2.11 -1.63 6.42
N GLY A 69 -2.73 -0.66 7.13
CA GLY A 69 -3.93 -0.88 7.94
C GLY A 69 -5.21 -1.15 7.14
N VAL A 70 -5.18 -0.94 5.81
CA VAL A 70 -6.30 -1.31 4.93
C VAL A 70 -5.83 -2.31 3.87
N PHE A 71 -4.91 -1.95 2.97
CA PHE A 71 -4.63 -2.75 1.78
C PHE A 71 -3.95 -4.07 2.11
N TYR A 72 -2.83 -4.03 2.84
CA TYR A 72 -2.15 -5.25 3.28
C TYR A 72 -3.07 -6.10 4.18
N HIS A 73 -3.72 -5.48 5.16
CA HIS A 73 -4.66 -6.16 6.05
C HIS A 73 -5.79 -6.86 5.27
N GLN A 74 -6.45 -6.19 4.34
CA GLN A 74 -7.49 -6.81 3.55
C GLN A 74 -6.94 -7.95 2.68
N ALA A 75 -5.83 -7.73 1.98
CA ALA A 75 -5.27 -8.75 1.09
C ALA A 75 -4.79 -9.97 1.88
N CYS A 76 -3.89 -9.78 2.85
CA CYS A 76 -3.19 -10.89 3.50
C CYS A 76 -3.96 -11.50 4.66
N ASP A 77 -4.58 -10.69 5.53
CA ASP A 77 -5.28 -11.26 6.69
C ASP A 77 -6.68 -11.76 6.32
N ASN A 78 -7.44 -10.96 5.53
CA ASN A 78 -8.82 -11.30 5.22
C ASN A 78 -8.91 -12.22 3.98
N TYR A 79 -8.44 -11.76 2.80
CA TYR A 79 -8.69 -12.51 1.56
C TYR A 79 -7.80 -13.74 1.40
N LEU A 80 -6.50 -13.63 1.66
CA LEU A 80 -5.55 -14.72 1.43
C LEU A 80 -5.41 -15.66 2.65
N ASP A 81 -5.74 -15.22 3.85
CA ASP A 81 -5.73 -16.08 5.04
C ASP A 81 -7.14 -16.58 5.38
N GLU A 82 -8.05 -15.73 5.87
CA GLU A 82 -9.36 -16.17 6.32
C GLU A 82 -10.21 -16.82 5.22
N LYS A 83 -10.17 -16.29 3.97
CA LYS A 83 -11.02 -16.77 2.87
C LYS A 83 -10.39 -17.88 2.06
N MET A 84 -9.07 -17.86 1.81
CA MET A 84 -8.38 -18.85 1.01
C MET A 84 -7.79 -19.96 1.86
N ASN A 85 -7.13 -19.61 2.95
CA ASN A 85 -6.47 -20.56 3.85
C ASN A 85 -7.48 -21.41 4.60
N ALA A 86 -8.52 -20.77 5.14
CA ALA A 86 -9.64 -21.45 5.80
C ALA A 86 -10.68 -22.03 4.83
N ASP A 87 -10.50 -21.82 3.52
CA ASP A 87 -11.41 -22.30 2.46
C ASP A 87 -12.86 -21.82 2.63
N ASN A 88 -13.05 -20.61 3.15
CA ASN A 88 -14.36 -20.04 3.46
C ASN A 88 -15.15 -19.56 2.22
N LYS A 89 -14.54 -19.56 1.04
CA LYS A 89 -15.18 -19.15 -0.21
C LYS A 89 -15.28 -20.32 -1.17
N PRO A 90 -16.50 -20.62 -1.65
CA PRO A 90 -16.74 -21.73 -2.57
C PRO A 90 -16.16 -21.45 -3.96
N ASN A 91 -15.75 -22.52 -4.64
CA ASN A 91 -15.41 -22.49 -6.06
C ASN A 91 -16.42 -23.24 -6.93
N ASP A 92 -17.42 -23.89 -6.33
CA ASP A 92 -18.42 -24.71 -6.97
C ASP A 92 -19.79 -24.00 -7.16
N LYS A 93 -19.79 -22.70 -7.07
CA LYS A 93 -20.96 -21.86 -7.39
C LYS A 93 -20.57 -20.43 -7.73
N PRO A 94 -21.38 -19.73 -8.50
CA PRO A 94 -21.19 -18.31 -8.79
C PRO A 94 -21.08 -17.48 -7.51
N TYR A 95 -20.33 -16.38 -7.58
CA TYR A 95 -20.21 -15.41 -6.48
C TYR A 95 -21.58 -14.84 -6.06
N LYS A 96 -22.42 -14.56 -7.05
CA LYS A 96 -23.81 -14.11 -6.91
C LYS A 96 -24.57 -14.48 -8.17
N ASP A 97 -25.89 -14.40 -8.13
CA ASP A 97 -26.73 -14.69 -9.29
C ASP A 97 -26.29 -13.87 -10.51
N GLY A 98 -26.11 -14.55 -11.63
CA GLY A 98 -25.65 -13.98 -12.89
C GLY A 98 -24.16 -13.67 -12.99
N ALA A 99 -23.35 -13.96 -11.97
CA ALA A 99 -21.90 -13.80 -12.05
C ALA A 99 -21.25 -14.95 -12.83
N TYR A 100 -20.29 -14.62 -13.69
CA TYR A 100 -19.48 -15.57 -14.47
C TYR A 100 -18.22 -16.04 -13.73
N TYR A 101 -18.07 -15.71 -12.45
CA TYR A 101 -16.93 -16.04 -11.60
C TYR A 101 -17.41 -16.55 -10.24
N THR A 102 -16.59 -17.34 -9.61
CA THR A 102 -16.89 -17.98 -8.32
C THR A 102 -16.58 -17.05 -7.13
N GLY A 103 -17.06 -17.40 -5.95
CA GLY A 103 -16.74 -16.69 -4.73
C GLY A 103 -15.24 -16.73 -4.39
N LYS A 104 -14.55 -17.83 -4.75
CA LYS A 104 -13.11 -17.99 -4.55
C LYS A 104 -12.30 -17.12 -5.52
N GLU A 105 -12.67 -17.13 -6.80
CA GLU A 105 -12.07 -16.24 -7.81
C GLU A 105 -12.22 -14.78 -7.42
N HIS A 106 -13.42 -14.35 -7.07
CA HIS A 106 -13.70 -12.99 -6.62
C HIS A 106 -12.79 -12.56 -5.45
N SER A 107 -12.68 -13.41 -4.43
CA SER A 107 -11.86 -13.07 -3.26
C SER A 107 -10.36 -13.00 -3.58
N TRP A 108 -9.87 -13.84 -4.48
CA TRP A 108 -8.49 -13.78 -4.95
C TRP A 108 -8.20 -12.53 -5.75
N ASP A 109 -9.10 -12.15 -6.65
CA ASP A 109 -8.99 -10.97 -7.50
C ASP A 109 -9.09 -9.67 -6.67
N GLU A 110 -9.91 -9.64 -5.61
CA GLU A 110 -9.93 -8.50 -4.66
C GLU A 110 -8.57 -8.35 -3.93
N ALA A 111 -7.94 -9.45 -3.51
CA ALA A 111 -6.61 -9.39 -2.90
C ALA A 111 -5.57 -8.81 -3.88
N PHE A 112 -5.63 -9.20 -5.16
CA PHE A 112 -4.78 -8.62 -6.20
C PHE A 112 -5.02 -7.12 -6.38
N GLY A 113 -6.28 -6.68 -6.34
CA GLY A 113 -6.62 -5.26 -6.41
C GLY A 113 -5.95 -4.42 -5.31
N TYR A 114 -5.86 -4.96 -4.09
CA TYR A 114 -5.16 -4.28 -2.98
C TYR A 114 -3.62 -4.25 -3.15
N TRP A 115 -3.05 -5.22 -3.86
CA TRP A 115 -1.63 -5.18 -4.24
C TRP A 115 -1.32 -3.97 -5.12
N GLY A 116 -2.19 -3.67 -6.04
CA GLY A 116 -2.15 -2.46 -6.88
C GLY A 116 -1.20 -2.55 -8.06
N ALA A 117 -0.86 -3.74 -8.53
CA ALA A 117 -0.07 -3.92 -9.76
C ALA A 117 -0.93 -3.72 -11.01
N ALA A 118 -0.32 -3.17 -12.07
CA ALA A 118 -0.92 -3.17 -13.39
C ALA A 118 -1.10 -4.61 -13.91
N ALA A 119 -2.18 -4.87 -14.63
CA ALA A 119 -2.52 -6.22 -15.11
C ALA A 119 -1.41 -6.84 -15.98
N HIS A 120 -0.74 -6.05 -16.80
CA HIS A 120 0.38 -6.47 -17.65
C HIS A 120 1.76 -6.32 -16.99
N GLY A 121 1.82 -5.82 -15.74
CA GLY A 121 3.08 -5.46 -15.09
C GLY A 121 4.10 -6.59 -14.97
N ALA A 122 3.65 -7.86 -14.92
CA ALA A 122 4.55 -9.01 -14.91
C ALA A 122 5.31 -9.22 -16.23
N THR A 123 4.89 -8.60 -17.34
CA THR A 123 5.58 -8.65 -18.64
C THR A 123 6.64 -7.57 -18.81
N LEU A 124 6.66 -6.59 -17.91
CA LEU A 124 7.56 -5.45 -17.94
C LEU A 124 8.79 -5.68 -17.06
N SER A 125 9.89 -5.01 -17.41
CA SER A 125 11.06 -4.96 -16.56
C SER A 125 10.76 -4.18 -15.25
N PRO A 126 11.51 -4.43 -14.16
CA PRO A 126 11.37 -3.67 -12.92
C PRO A 126 11.50 -2.15 -13.11
N LYS A 127 12.39 -1.73 -14.01
CA LYS A 127 12.58 -0.30 -14.33
C LYS A 127 11.35 0.29 -15.03
N GLN A 128 10.76 -0.41 -16.00
CA GLN A 128 9.53 0.04 -16.68
C GLN A 128 8.38 0.16 -15.68
N ASN A 129 8.17 -0.85 -14.83
CA ASN A 129 7.18 -0.80 -13.75
C ASN A 129 7.40 0.42 -12.83
N TYR A 130 8.65 0.73 -12.48
CA TYR A 130 8.96 1.91 -11.69
C TYR A 130 8.68 3.21 -12.45
N ASP A 131 9.05 3.29 -13.72
CA ASP A 131 8.85 4.49 -14.56
C ASP A 131 7.35 4.81 -14.72
N ILE A 132 6.50 3.80 -14.92
CA ILE A 132 5.04 3.97 -14.92
C ILE A 132 4.56 4.61 -13.59
N THR A 133 5.05 4.15 -12.44
CA THR A 133 4.67 4.73 -11.14
C THR A 133 5.07 6.20 -11.02
N LYS A 134 6.10 6.61 -11.74
CA LYS A 134 6.60 8.00 -11.78
C LYS A 134 6.01 8.82 -12.91
N LYS A 135 5.06 8.27 -13.64
CA LYS A 135 4.45 8.88 -14.83
C LYS A 135 5.50 9.24 -15.90
N LYS A 136 6.54 8.42 -15.99
CA LYS A 136 7.59 8.50 -17.01
C LYS A 136 7.34 7.38 -18.01
N ASN A 137 7.63 7.64 -19.28
CA ASN A 137 7.48 6.64 -20.35
C ASN A 137 6.12 5.91 -20.31
N MET A 138 5.05 6.68 -20.38
CA MET A 138 3.67 6.17 -20.22
C MET A 138 3.22 5.23 -21.36
N ARG A 139 4.01 5.11 -22.44
CA ARG A 139 3.77 4.10 -23.50
C ARG A 139 3.84 2.67 -22.95
N ASP A 140 4.70 2.41 -21.98
CA ASP A 140 4.81 1.09 -21.35
C ASP A 140 3.57 0.76 -20.50
N ALA A 141 2.79 1.77 -20.08
CA ALA A 141 1.55 1.59 -19.35
C ALA A 141 0.36 1.26 -20.27
N ASP A 142 0.36 1.74 -21.51
CA ASP A 142 -0.68 1.47 -22.52
C ASP A 142 -0.53 0.03 -23.03
N ALA A 143 -1.17 -0.91 -22.35
CA ALA A 143 -1.05 -2.34 -22.63
C ALA A 143 -1.87 -2.79 -23.83
N ASN A 144 -2.96 -2.09 -24.14
CA ASN A 144 -3.87 -2.41 -25.24
C ASN A 144 -3.55 -1.64 -26.53
N GLY A 145 -2.66 -0.63 -26.47
CA GLY A 145 -2.20 0.14 -27.61
C GLY A 145 -3.24 1.15 -28.14
N ASP A 146 -4.21 1.55 -27.31
CA ASP A 146 -5.26 2.50 -27.73
C ASP A 146 -4.83 3.98 -27.61
N GLY A 147 -3.61 4.24 -27.14
CA GLY A 147 -3.05 5.58 -26.97
C GLY A 147 -3.49 6.26 -25.64
N LEU A 148 -4.26 5.58 -24.81
CA LEU A 148 -4.71 6.05 -23.51
C LEU A 148 -4.17 5.14 -22.40
N VAL A 149 -4.13 5.62 -21.18
CA VAL A 149 -3.76 4.80 -20.02
C VAL A 149 -4.99 4.61 -19.12
N ASN A 150 -5.44 3.39 -19.03
CA ASN A 150 -6.54 3.03 -18.13
C ASN A 150 -6.03 3.02 -16.69
N LEU A 151 -6.50 3.98 -15.90
CA LEU A 151 -6.06 4.14 -14.50
C LEU A 151 -6.44 2.97 -13.59
N LYS A 152 -7.37 2.10 -13.98
CA LYS A 152 -7.79 0.94 -13.17
C LYS A 152 -6.96 -0.31 -13.44
N SER A 153 -6.41 -0.47 -14.65
CA SER A 153 -5.75 -1.71 -15.09
C SER A 153 -4.31 -1.54 -15.53
N GLU A 154 -3.89 -0.32 -15.88
CA GLU A 154 -2.60 -0.06 -16.53
C GLU A 154 -1.62 0.77 -15.68
N MET A 155 -1.98 1.05 -14.43
CA MET A 155 -1.13 1.80 -13.50
C MET A 155 -0.74 0.96 -12.29
N ASN A 156 0.43 1.26 -11.72
CA ASN A 156 0.90 0.69 -10.48
C ASN A 156 0.61 1.62 -9.30
N TYR A 157 0.01 1.09 -8.26
CA TYR A 157 -0.36 1.80 -7.04
C TYR A 157 0.15 1.09 -5.78
N ALA A 158 -0.16 1.66 -4.62
CA ALA A 158 0.03 1.06 -3.31
C ALA A 158 1.42 0.44 -3.10
N HIS A 159 1.50 -0.78 -2.60
CA HIS A 159 2.77 -1.45 -2.36
C HIS A 159 3.44 -1.98 -3.64
N ALA A 160 2.70 -2.19 -4.74
CA ALA A 160 3.31 -2.50 -6.04
C ALA A 160 4.20 -1.35 -6.54
N TYR A 161 3.80 -0.08 -6.28
CA TYR A 161 4.66 1.08 -6.50
C TYR A 161 5.99 1.00 -5.72
N TYR A 162 5.93 0.60 -4.44
CA TYR A 162 7.14 0.48 -3.62
C TYR A 162 8.03 -0.65 -4.10
N ALA A 163 7.45 -1.82 -4.36
CA ALA A 163 8.17 -2.98 -4.88
C ALA A 163 8.90 -2.65 -6.19
N ALA A 164 8.22 -2.05 -7.17
CA ALA A 164 8.86 -1.59 -8.40
C ALA A 164 10.02 -0.61 -8.13
N GLY A 165 9.87 0.25 -7.11
CA GLY A 165 10.92 1.17 -6.67
C GLY A 165 12.17 0.50 -6.09
N PHE A 166 12.00 -0.59 -5.34
CA PHE A 166 13.12 -1.37 -4.80
C PHE A 166 13.75 -2.25 -5.87
N ASP A 167 12.95 -2.85 -6.74
CA ASP A 167 13.39 -3.79 -7.76
C ASP A 167 14.12 -3.12 -8.95
N LYS A 168 13.92 -1.82 -9.18
CA LYS A 168 14.46 -1.10 -10.36
C LYS A 168 15.97 -1.22 -10.56
N GLY A 169 16.71 -1.47 -9.49
CA GLY A 169 18.17 -1.66 -9.49
C GLY A 169 18.62 -3.11 -9.67
N GLY A 170 17.68 -4.06 -9.75
CA GLY A 170 17.98 -5.48 -9.93
C GLY A 170 18.45 -6.23 -8.67
N ASN A 171 18.48 -5.58 -7.50
CA ASN A 171 18.92 -6.22 -6.25
C ASN A 171 17.80 -7.03 -5.57
N THR A 172 16.56 -6.75 -5.90
CA THR A 172 15.36 -7.42 -5.40
C THR A 172 14.43 -7.74 -6.57
N ASN A 173 13.44 -8.61 -6.34
CA ASN A 173 12.44 -9.00 -7.36
C ASN A 173 11.07 -9.21 -6.72
N TYR A 174 10.66 -8.30 -5.85
CA TYR A 174 9.41 -8.39 -5.11
C TYR A 174 8.19 -8.25 -6.01
N TYR A 175 8.20 -7.26 -6.91
CA TYR A 175 7.08 -6.97 -7.80
C TYR A 175 6.67 -8.19 -8.62
N ASN A 176 7.63 -8.77 -9.35
CA ASN A 176 7.35 -9.93 -10.20
C ASN A 176 7.06 -11.18 -9.36
N THR A 177 7.75 -11.39 -8.24
CA THR A 177 7.50 -12.53 -7.35
C THR A 177 6.06 -12.52 -6.83
N ILE A 178 5.58 -11.38 -6.36
CA ILE A 178 4.22 -11.23 -5.81
C ILE A 178 3.19 -11.31 -6.93
N THR A 179 3.37 -10.55 -8.01
CA THR A 179 2.42 -10.49 -9.13
C THR A 179 2.28 -11.84 -9.81
N LYS A 180 3.41 -12.53 -10.05
CA LYS A 180 3.38 -13.89 -10.59
C LYS A 180 2.69 -14.89 -9.67
N ALA A 181 2.91 -14.82 -8.36
CA ALA A 181 2.23 -15.68 -7.40
C ALA A 181 0.70 -15.44 -7.40
N PHE A 182 0.25 -14.21 -7.61
CA PHE A 182 -1.17 -13.92 -7.82
C PHE A 182 -1.70 -14.57 -9.10
N ILE A 183 -0.99 -14.46 -10.22
CA ILE A 183 -1.36 -15.06 -11.50
C ILE A 183 -1.41 -16.58 -11.38
N ASP A 184 -0.36 -17.20 -10.86
CA ASP A 184 -0.25 -18.67 -10.73
C ASP A 184 -1.34 -19.24 -9.79
N GLY A 185 -1.59 -18.56 -8.66
CA GLY A 185 -2.65 -18.96 -7.73
C GLY A 185 -4.05 -18.82 -8.34
N ARG A 186 -4.30 -17.75 -9.10
CA ARG A 186 -5.55 -17.56 -9.84
C ARG A 186 -5.76 -18.64 -10.90
N GLN A 187 -4.68 -19.04 -11.60
CA GLN A 187 -4.72 -20.11 -12.58
C GLN A 187 -5.17 -21.43 -11.96
N ILE A 188 -4.63 -21.80 -10.77
CA ILE A 188 -5.07 -23.02 -10.06
C ILE A 188 -6.58 -23.00 -9.77
N ILE A 189 -7.13 -21.84 -9.37
CA ILE A 189 -8.55 -21.69 -9.08
C ILE A 189 -9.38 -21.84 -10.37
N THR A 190 -8.93 -21.23 -11.46
CA THR A 190 -9.57 -21.32 -12.78
C THR A 190 -9.55 -22.74 -13.35
N ASP A 191 -8.43 -23.43 -13.21
CA ASP A 191 -8.26 -24.80 -13.72
C ASP A 191 -9.19 -25.81 -13.04
N ALA A 192 -9.73 -25.48 -11.88
CA ALA A 192 -10.79 -26.25 -11.25
C ALA A 192 -12.16 -26.13 -11.94
N LYS A 193 -12.29 -25.23 -12.94
CA LYS A 193 -13.47 -25.08 -13.82
C LYS A 193 -14.80 -24.95 -13.08
N GLY A 194 -14.80 -24.21 -11.97
CA GLY A 194 -15.98 -24.04 -11.14
C GLY A 194 -16.31 -25.24 -10.25
N GLU A 195 -15.42 -26.19 -10.13
CA GLU A 195 -15.55 -27.31 -9.20
C GLU A 195 -14.85 -27.03 -7.87
N LYS A 196 -15.13 -27.83 -6.85
CA LYS A 196 -14.39 -27.79 -5.59
C LYS A 196 -12.91 -28.06 -5.83
N LEU A 197 -12.04 -27.27 -5.22
CA LEU A 197 -10.60 -27.51 -5.29
C LEU A 197 -10.24 -28.86 -4.68
N SER A 198 -9.43 -29.66 -5.39
CA SER A 198 -8.77 -30.82 -4.83
C SER A 198 -7.79 -30.41 -3.71
N ASP A 199 -7.36 -31.35 -2.90
CA ASP A 199 -6.35 -31.10 -1.85
C ASP A 199 -5.04 -30.58 -2.40
N ALA A 200 -4.63 -31.04 -3.58
CA ALA A 200 -3.43 -30.54 -4.25
C ALA A 200 -3.59 -29.07 -4.68
N GLN A 201 -4.73 -28.74 -5.27
CA GLN A 201 -5.04 -27.35 -5.67
C GLN A 201 -5.14 -26.43 -4.45
N ARG A 202 -5.81 -26.85 -3.36
CA ARG A 202 -5.84 -26.07 -2.10
C ARG A 202 -4.45 -25.82 -1.56
N ARG A 203 -3.57 -26.83 -1.50
CA ARG A 203 -2.17 -26.64 -1.09
C ARG A 203 -1.42 -25.70 -2.02
N GLY A 204 -1.68 -25.74 -3.32
CA GLY A 204 -1.12 -24.83 -4.31
C GLY A 204 -1.51 -23.37 -4.04
N VAL A 205 -2.81 -23.11 -3.92
CA VAL A 205 -3.33 -21.77 -3.60
C VAL A 205 -2.74 -21.23 -2.28
N LYS A 206 -2.72 -22.06 -1.22
CA LYS A 206 -2.11 -21.68 0.07
C LYS A 206 -0.62 -21.34 -0.04
N ARG A 207 0.12 -22.09 -0.85
CA ARG A 207 1.55 -21.79 -1.08
C ARG A 207 1.74 -20.44 -1.76
N HIS A 208 0.94 -20.13 -2.79
CA HIS A 208 0.99 -18.84 -3.46
C HIS A 208 0.57 -17.70 -2.52
N ALA A 209 -0.48 -17.87 -1.71
CA ALA A 209 -0.89 -16.90 -0.70
C ALA A 209 0.25 -16.58 0.27
N ARG A 210 0.97 -17.60 0.78
CA ARG A 210 2.15 -17.40 1.64
C ARG A 210 3.28 -16.67 0.92
N THR A 211 3.55 -17.02 -0.34
CA THR A 211 4.56 -16.32 -1.16
C THR A 211 4.23 -14.86 -1.31
N ILE A 212 2.96 -14.53 -1.58
CA ILE A 212 2.47 -13.15 -1.70
C ILE A 212 2.72 -12.41 -0.39
N CYS A 213 2.16 -12.88 0.72
CA CYS A 213 2.18 -12.14 1.98
C CYS A 213 3.60 -12.01 2.54
N SER A 214 4.41 -13.07 2.53
CA SER A 214 5.79 -13.01 3.04
C SER A 214 6.71 -12.08 2.22
N ASN A 215 6.51 -11.98 0.91
CA ASN A 215 7.28 -11.03 0.11
C ASN A 215 6.71 -9.61 0.21
N TRP A 216 5.40 -9.46 0.39
CA TRP A 216 4.80 -8.15 0.64
C TRP A 216 5.28 -7.56 1.98
N GLU A 217 5.41 -8.37 3.05
CA GLU A 217 6.04 -7.96 4.31
C GLU A 217 7.46 -7.43 4.11
N LYS A 218 8.25 -8.09 3.24
CA LYS A 218 9.60 -7.60 2.90
C LYS A 218 9.54 -6.23 2.20
N VAL A 219 8.58 -6.00 1.32
CA VAL A 219 8.37 -4.67 0.70
C VAL A 219 8.08 -3.61 1.76
N ILE A 220 7.27 -3.93 2.76
CA ILE A 220 6.97 -3.05 3.89
C ILE A 220 8.26 -2.78 4.70
N ALA A 221 9.01 -3.83 5.03
CA ALA A 221 10.28 -3.71 5.77
C ALA A 221 11.30 -2.82 5.02
N GLU A 222 11.49 -3.01 3.71
CA GLU A 222 12.34 -2.14 2.88
C GLU A 222 11.89 -0.67 2.94
N ALA A 223 10.58 -0.42 2.93
CA ALA A 223 10.06 0.94 3.06
C ALA A 223 10.35 1.54 4.45
N VAL A 224 10.26 0.75 5.53
CA VAL A 224 10.63 1.15 6.89
C VAL A 224 12.11 1.53 6.94
N PHE A 225 13.01 0.70 6.45
CA PHE A 225 14.45 1.00 6.40
C PHE A 225 14.76 2.24 5.58
N LYS A 226 14.12 2.39 4.43
CA LYS A 226 14.24 3.59 3.59
C LYS A 226 13.85 4.86 4.36
N TYR A 227 12.73 4.83 5.07
CA TYR A 227 12.28 5.99 5.84
C TYR A 227 13.11 6.23 7.10
N ALA A 228 13.62 5.19 7.74
CA ALA A 228 14.59 5.34 8.84
C ALA A 228 15.85 6.08 8.38
N GLY A 229 16.42 5.70 7.24
CA GLY A 229 17.54 6.42 6.63
C GLY A 229 17.20 7.87 6.28
N SER A 230 15.98 8.13 5.78
CA SER A 230 15.53 9.49 5.50
C SER A 230 15.34 10.32 6.76
N VAL A 231 14.84 9.74 7.85
CA VAL A 231 14.74 10.39 9.17
C VAL A 231 16.12 10.78 9.66
N TYR A 232 17.06 9.85 9.64
CA TYR A 232 18.44 10.11 10.06
C TYR A 232 19.09 11.29 9.29
N SER A 233 19.00 11.25 7.95
CA SER A 233 19.56 12.32 7.12
C SER A 233 18.90 13.68 7.38
N ASN A 234 17.61 13.71 7.68
CA ASN A 234 16.91 14.96 7.97
C ASN A 234 17.14 15.46 9.40
N ILE A 235 17.47 14.60 10.38
CA ILE A 235 17.97 15.03 11.69
C ILE A 235 19.27 15.82 11.54
N GLU A 236 20.20 15.33 10.73
CA GLU A 236 21.48 16.03 10.49
C GLU A 236 21.26 17.39 9.79
N ALA A 237 20.30 17.46 8.85
CA ALA A 237 19.93 18.73 8.23
C ALA A 237 19.31 19.73 9.24
N VAL A 238 18.47 19.25 10.16
CA VAL A 238 17.91 20.09 11.24
C VAL A 238 19.02 20.60 12.15
N LYS A 239 19.95 19.75 12.58
CA LYS A 239 21.11 20.14 13.39
C LYS A 239 21.96 21.23 12.71
N ALA A 240 22.23 21.07 11.41
CA ALA A 240 23.02 22.03 10.64
C ALA A 240 22.37 23.43 10.63
N THR A 241 21.04 23.51 10.55
CA THR A 241 20.33 24.80 10.58
C THR A 241 20.20 25.43 11.97
N MET A 242 20.57 24.70 13.03
CA MET A 242 20.54 25.20 14.43
C MET A 242 21.84 25.86 14.90
N GLY A 243 22.88 25.87 14.07
CA GLY A 243 24.16 26.55 14.36
C GLY A 243 24.81 26.09 15.65
N GLY A 244 24.67 24.83 16.04
CA GLY A 244 25.25 24.27 17.28
C GLY A 244 24.50 24.70 18.56
N ASN A 245 23.50 25.54 18.49
CA ASN A 245 22.68 25.96 19.62
C ASN A 245 21.22 25.68 19.38
N MET A 246 20.70 24.58 19.94
CA MET A 246 19.35 24.02 19.70
C MET A 246 18.18 25.00 19.93
N TRP A 247 18.44 26.18 20.50
CA TRP A 247 17.39 27.07 20.94
C TRP A 247 17.43 28.47 20.32
N LYS A 248 18.42 28.80 19.46
CA LYS A 248 18.57 30.15 18.88
C LYS A 248 18.59 30.09 17.34
N VAL A 249 17.50 30.43 16.72
CA VAL A 249 17.42 30.74 15.29
C VAL A 249 17.75 32.21 15.08
N LYS A 250 18.82 32.51 14.32
CA LYS A 250 19.44 33.84 14.33
C LYS A 250 18.75 34.89 13.45
N GLY A 251 18.10 34.55 12.36
CA GLY A 251 17.53 35.53 11.45
C GLY A 251 16.28 35.00 10.72
N SER A 252 15.63 35.82 9.93
CA SER A 252 14.41 35.44 9.19
C SER A 252 14.69 34.38 8.10
N ALA A 253 15.82 34.50 7.40
CA ALA A 253 16.25 33.52 6.39
C ALA A 253 16.62 32.19 7.03
N GLU A 254 17.43 32.20 8.07
CA GLU A 254 17.80 31.01 8.85
C GLU A 254 16.58 30.35 9.49
N LYS A 255 15.60 31.14 9.94
CA LYS A 255 14.33 30.64 10.46
C LYS A 255 13.54 29.89 9.40
N THR A 256 13.50 30.40 8.17
CA THR A 256 12.79 29.77 7.05
C THR A 256 13.47 28.45 6.66
N GLU A 257 14.81 28.42 6.59
CA GLU A 257 15.58 27.21 6.29
C GLU A 257 15.41 26.15 7.37
N HIS A 258 15.48 26.56 8.65
CA HIS A 258 15.24 25.66 9.78
C HIS A 258 13.81 25.07 9.75
N GLN A 259 12.80 25.89 9.50
CA GLN A 259 11.42 25.40 9.36
C GLN A 259 11.28 24.43 8.19
N ALA A 260 11.95 24.66 7.06
CA ALA A 260 11.96 23.73 5.93
C ALA A 260 12.60 22.38 6.28
N ALA A 261 13.70 22.41 7.05
CA ALA A 261 14.37 21.19 7.53
C ALA A 261 13.48 20.42 8.52
N LEU A 262 12.84 21.10 9.47
CA LEU A 262 11.89 20.49 10.41
C LEU A 262 10.70 19.86 9.70
N ARG A 263 10.15 20.52 8.67
CA ARG A 263 9.05 19.95 7.85
C ARG A 263 9.46 18.66 7.17
N LYS A 264 10.65 18.61 6.59
CA LYS A 264 11.17 17.36 5.98
C LYS A 264 11.35 16.26 7.03
N TYR A 265 11.92 16.59 8.17
CA TYR A 265 12.06 15.64 9.28
C TYR A 265 10.70 15.07 9.71
N ALA A 266 9.74 15.94 10.04
CA ALA A 266 8.41 15.52 10.47
C ALA A 266 7.69 14.65 9.44
N LYS A 267 7.83 14.99 8.14
CA LYS A 267 7.30 14.19 7.04
C LYS A 267 7.86 12.76 7.04
N TYR A 268 9.18 12.61 7.11
CA TYR A 268 9.80 11.27 7.05
C TYR A 268 9.64 10.50 8.34
N TRP A 269 9.59 11.18 9.49
CA TRP A 269 9.22 10.58 10.76
C TRP A 269 7.80 9.99 10.70
N GLY A 270 6.84 10.75 10.23
CA GLY A 270 5.49 10.26 9.99
C GLY A 270 5.45 9.09 9.00
N CYS A 271 6.18 9.16 7.88
CA CYS A 271 6.28 8.04 6.95
C CYS A 271 6.84 6.78 7.60
N LEU A 272 7.85 6.89 8.47
CA LEU A 272 8.42 5.77 9.20
C LEU A 272 7.38 5.14 10.14
N LEU A 273 6.73 5.95 10.98
CA LEU A 273 5.77 5.48 11.98
C LEU A 273 4.55 4.79 11.36
N TYR A 274 4.09 5.25 10.19
CA TYR A 274 2.84 4.77 9.59
C TYR A 274 3.03 3.82 8.40
N THR A 275 4.28 3.50 8.04
CA THR A 275 4.54 2.57 6.91
C THR A 275 4.27 1.12 7.31
N SER A 276 4.41 0.76 8.58
CA SER A 276 4.17 -0.60 9.08
C SER A 276 3.09 -0.63 10.17
N PRO A 277 1.84 -0.32 9.84
CA PRO A 277 0.74 -0.46 10.79
C PRO A 277 0.18 -1.90 10.80
N SER A 278 0.95 -2.91 10.38
CA SER A 278 0.49 -4.29 10.40
C SER A 278 0.41 -4.80 11.84
N PRO A 279 -0.70 -5.40 12.26
CA PRO A 279 -0.84 -6.02 13.57
C PRO A 279 0.17 -7.14 13.83
N ARG A 280 0.67 -7.79 12.77
CA ARG A 280 1.67 -8.86 12.87
C ARG A 280 3.06 -8.35 13.26
N ASP A 281 3.40 -7.10 12.91
CA ASP A 281 4.71 -6.51 13.21
C ASP A 281 4.92 -6.24 14.70
N TRP A 282 3.86 -6.30 15.52
CA TRP A 282 3.90 -6.06 16.97
C TRP A 282 3.83 -7.34 17.80
N MET A 283 3.77 -8.51 17.17
CA MET A 283 3.68 -9.82 17.84
C MET A 283 5.00 -10.59 17.86
N VAL A 284 6.14 -9.92 17.65
CA VAL A 284 7.48 -10.52 17.77
C VAL A 284 8.12 -10.08 19.07
#